data_c54ec8676448d13721d92c9a9c59a182
#
_entry.id   c54ec8676448d13721d92c9a9c59a182
#
_cell.length_a   1.000
_cell.length_b   1.000
_cell.length_c   1.000
_cell.angle_alpha   90.00
_cell.angle_beta   90.00
_cell.angle_gamma   90.00
#
_symmetry.space_group_name_H-M   'P 1'
#
loop_
_entity.id
_entity.type
_entity.pdbx_description
1 polymer ?
#
loop_
_entity_poly.entity_id
_entity_poly.type
_entity_poly.pdbx_seq_one_letter_code
_entity_poly.pdbx_strand_id
1 'polypeptide(L)'
;MCGISGIYNYAGGESPTREMIEAMCVRLEHRGPDGHRILMRGGVGLGHTRLSIIDLTSGWQPIPNEDKTIWVICNGEIYNYRHLRLELETSGHQFSTKSDSEVIVHLYEEFGVDFVKHLRGMFALALWDEKRRRLVLTRDRIGQKPLYYSDTGASIHFASEIKALTSDPRISKMTDSVAIDQ
;
A
#
# COMPACT_ATOMS: atom_id res chain seq x y z
N MET A 1 14.82 0.11 0.14
CA MET A 1 13.45 0.37 0.71
C MET A 1 12.43 -0.08 -0.31
N CYS A 2 11.34 -0.72 0.13
CA CYS A 2 10.28 -1.13 -0.79
C CYS A 2 9.64 0.06 -1.52
N GLY A 3 8.90 -0.22 -2.58
CA GLY A 3 8.04 0.73 -3.27
C GLY A 3 6.59 0.23 -3.26
N ILE A 4 5.65 1.13 -3.06
CA ILE A 4 4.23 0.86 -3.21
C ILE A 4 3.64 1.76 -4.30
N SER A 5 2.68 1.23 -5.02
CA SER A 5 1.93 1.96 -6.05
C SER A 5 0.54 1.38 -6.23
N GLY A 6 -0.37 2.15 -6.78
CA GLY A 6 -1.68 1.63 -7.12
C GLY A 6 -2.62 2.66 -7.71
N ILE A 7 -3.73 2.14 -8.22
CA ILE A 7 -4.82 2.92 -8.81
C ILE A 7 -6.13 2.35 -8.29
N TYR A 8 -7.03 3.20 -7.82
CA TYR A 8 -8.40 2.84 -7.49
C TYR A 8 -9.37 3.71 -8.28
N ASN A 9 -10.18 3.06 -9.09
CA ASN A 9 -11.27 3.72 -9.81
C ASN A 9 -12.54 3.68 -8.95
N TYR A 10 -12.94 4.83 -8.44
CA TYR A 10 -14.11 4.98 -7.57
C TYR A 10 -15.37 5.48 -8.29
N ALA A 11 -15.22 6.10 -9.45
CA ALA A 11 -16.34 6.70 -10.19
C ALA A 11 -17.04 5.73 -11.18
N GLY A 12 -16.70 4.45 -11.17
CA GLY A 12 -17.34 3.43 -12.02
C GLY A 12 -16.88 3.41 -13.48
N GLY A 13 -15.76 4.06 -13.81
CA GLY A 13 -15.12 3.96 -15.13
C GLY A 13 -14.34 2.65 -15.31
N GLU A 14 -13.48 2.59 -16.33
CA GLU A 14 -12.64 1.42 -16.61
C GLU A 14 -11.74 1.07 -15.43
N SER A 15 -11.73 -0.20 -15.05
CA SER A 15 -10.82 -0.70 -14.03
C SER A 15 -9.37 -0.49 -14.47
N PRO A 16 -8.43 -0.22 -13.54
CA PRO A 16 -7.02 -0.14 -13.88
C PRO A 16 -6.58 -1.45 -14.52
N THR A 17 -5.75 -1.36 -15.55
CA THR A 17 -5.17 -2.55 -16.17
C THR A 17 -3.91 -3.01 -15.42
N ARG A 18 -3.54 -4.28 -15.58
CA ARG A 18 -2.30 -4.81 -15.01
C ARG A 18 -1.07 -4.06 -15.55
N GLU A 19 -1.08 -3.71 -16.84
CA GLU A 19 0.01 -3.01 -17.53
C GLU A 19 0.25 -1.61 -16.92
N MET A 20 -0.82 -0.92 -16.49
CA MET A 20 -0.69 0.37 -15.79
C MET A 20 0.04 0.21 -14.45
N ILE A 21 -0.31 -0.80 -13.65
CA ILE A 21 0.34 -1.06 -12.37
C ILE A 21 1.77 -1.55 -12.58
N GLU A 22 2.00 -2.38 -13.61
CA GLU A 22 3.34 -2.83 -14.01
C GLU A 22 4.25 -1.65 -14.33
N ALA A 23 3.77 -0.70 -15.15
CA ALA A 23 4.52 0.51 -15.50
C ALA A 23 4.89 1.34 -14.26
N MET A 24 4.01 1.41 -13.25
CA MET A 24 4.30 2.06 -11.96
C MET A 24 5.38 1.29 -11.18
N CYS A 25 5.29 -0.04 -11.12
CA CYS A 25 6.26 -0.90 -10.43
C CYS A 25 7.66 -0.77 -11.05
N VAL A 26 7.77 -0.80 -12.39
CA VAL A 26 9.04 -0.62 -13.10
C VAL A 26 9.72 0.71 -12.72
N ARG A 27 8.96 1.78 -12.54
CA ARG A 27 9.50 3.07 -12.06
C ARG A 27 10.02 3.03 -10.63
N LEU A 28 9.62 2.03 -9.84
CA LEU A 28 10.01 1.85 -8.44
C LEU A 28 11.05 0.72 -8.23
N GLU A 29 11.52 0.06 -9.29
CA GLU A 29 12.41 -1.11 -9.22
C GLU A 29 13.71 -0.84 -8.44
N HIS A 30 14.29 0.38 -8.57
CA HIS A 30 15.47 0.80 -7.81
C HIS A 30 15.24 0.80 -6.28
N ARG A 31 13.97 0.87 -5.81
CA ARG A 31 13.60 0.79 -4.39
C ARG A 31 13.50 -0.65 -3.92
N GLY A 32 13.05 -1.55 -4.80
CA GLY A 32 12.82 -2.95 -4.47
C GLY A 32 13.32 -3.87 -5.58
N PRO A 33 14.65 -4.12 -5.65
CA PRO A 33 15.27 -4.88 -6.75
C PRO A 33 15.00 -6.39 -6.70
N ASP A 34 14.42 -6.91 -5.60
CA ASP A 34 14.16 -8.35 -5.44
C ASP A 34 12.94 -8.82 -6.26
N GLY A 35 12.25 -7.88 -6.91
CA GLY A 35 11.09 -8.14 -7.75
C GLY A 35 9.84 -7.42 -7.27
N HIS A 36 8.72 -7.65 -7.98
CA HIS A 36 7.44 -7.04 -7.61
C HIS A 36 6.28 -8.02 -7.73
N ARG A 37 5.17 -7.69 -7.08
CA ARG A 37 3.88 -8.38 -7.21
C ARG A 37 2.75 -7.40 -7.40
N ILE A 38 1.73 -7.84 -8.14
CA ILE A 38 0.55 -7.03 -8.48
C ILE A 38 -0.70 -7.80 -8.10
N LEU A 39 -1.60 -7.11 -7.41
CA LEU A 39 -2.97 -7.53 -7.14
C LEU A 39 -3.93 -6.69 -8.00
N MET A 40 -4.86 -7.37 -8.68
CA MET A 40 -5.98 -6.73 -9.38
C MET A 40 -7.29 -7.22 -8.77
N ARG A 41 -8.09 -6.33 -8.19
CA ARG A 41 -9.34 -6.68 -7.48
C ARG A 41 -10.36 -5.53 -7.55
N GLY A 42 -11.57 -5.79 -8.03
CA GLY A 42 -12.75 -4.95 -7.82
C GLY A 42 -12.60 -3.45 -8.15
N GLY A 43 -11.85 -3.08 -9.17
CA GLY A 43 -11.59 -1.67 -9.53
C GLY A 43 -10.33 -1.08 -8.89
N VAL A 44 -9.57 -1.87 -8.11
CA VAL A 44 -8.26 -1.49 -7.59
C VAL A 44 -7.14 -2.32 -8.22
N GLY A 45 -6.01 -1.68 -8.49
CA GLY A 45 -4.73 -2.31 -8.76
C GLY A 45 -3.71 -1.89 -7.71
N LEU A 46 -3.04 -2.85 -7.08
CA LEU A 46 -1.99 -2.62 -6.08
C LEU A 46 -0.68 -3.24 -6.56
N GLY A 47 0.40 -2.47 -6.54
CA GLY A 47 1.75 -2.91 -6.89
C GLY A 47 2.73 -2.72 -5.73
N HIS A 48 3.56 -3.72 -5.48
CA HIS A 48 4.60 -3.69 -4.45
C HIS A 48 5.93 -4.15 -5.03
N THR A 49 6.96 -3.30 -4.98
CA THR A 49 8.34 -3.65 -5.30
C THR A 49 9.09 -3.94 -4.01
N ARG A 50 9.80 -5.07 -3.96
CA ARG A 50 10.34 -5.62 -2.73
C ARG A 50 11.84 -5.39 -2.58
N LEU A 51 12.23 -4.90 -1.39
CA LEU A 51 13.55 -5.09 -0.82
C LEU A 51 13.39 -5.97 0.43
N SER A 52 13.90 -7.18 0.38
CA SER A 52 13.70 -8.19 1.43
C SER A 52 14.58 -7.89 2.64
N ILE A 53 13.99 -7.53 3.77
CA ILE A 53 14.67 -7.28 5.05
C ILE A 53 14.12 -8.24 6.12
N ILE A 54 12.81 -8.26 6.30
CA ILE A 54 12.10 -9.16 7.23
C ILE A 54 11.37 -10.20 6.39
N ASP A 55 11.36 -11.46 6.88
CA ASP A 55 10.71 -12.60 6.23
C ASP A 55 11.11 -12.76 4.75
N LEU A 56 12.33 -13.23 4.52
CA LEU A 56 12.90 -13.38 3.17
C LEU A 56 12.10 -14.32 2.27
N THR A 57 11.31 -15.22 2.84
CA THR A 57 10.62 -16.28 2.09
C THR A 57 9.13 -16.01 1.87
N SER A 58 8.38 -15.67 2.93
CA SER A 58 6.91 -15.56 2.88
C SER A 58 6.38 -14.14 2.88
N GLY A 59 7.18 -13.12 3.23
CA GLY A 59 6.76 -11.71 3.34
C GLY A 59 6.52 -10.97 2.02
N TRP A 60 6.07 -11.67 0.98
CA TRP A 60 5.68 -11.04 -0.27
C TRP A 60 4.33 -10.33 -0.12
N GLN A 61 4.29 -9.10 -0.60
CA GLN A 61 3.08 -8.28 -0.61
C GLN A 61 2.51 -8.17 -2.04
N PRO A 62 1.20 -7.96 -2.20
CA PRO A 62 0.17 -7.68 -1.18
C PRO A 62 -0.13 -8.85 -0.25
N ILE A 63 -0.33 -8.56 1.05
CA ILE A 63 -0.66 -9.54 2.08
C ILE A 63 -2.17 -9.48 2.35
N PRO A 64 -2.90 -10.61 2.31
CA PRO A 64 -4.31 -10.66 2.65
C PRO A 64 -4.55 -10.96 4.13
N ASN A 65 -5.79 -10.70 4.60
CA ASN A 65 -6.38 -11.37 5.75
C ASN A 65 -6.80 -12.81 5.42
N GLU A 66 -7.39 -13.55 6.37
CA GLU A 66 -7.72 -14.98 6.25
C GLU A 66 -8.68 -15.27 5.10
N ASP A 67 -9.74 -14.47 4.94
CA ASP A 67 -10.76 -14.65 3.90
C ASP A 67 -10.42 -13.94 2.56
N LYS A 68 -9.26 -13.31 2.50
CA LYS A 68 -8.73 -12.60 1.32
C LYS A 68 -9.64 -11.48 0.80
N THR A 69 -10.32 -10.81 1.70
CA THR A 69 -11.17 -9.64 1.39
C THR A 69 -10.51 -8.32 1.75
N ILE A 70 -9.46 -8.35 2.58
CA ILE A 70 -8.65 -7.19 2.95
C ILE A 70 -7.21 -7.44 2.52
N TRP A 71 -6.59 -6.46 1.88
CA TRP A 71 -5.25 -6.56 1.33
C TRP A 71 -4.42 -5.35 1.71
N VAL A 72 -3.16 -5.56 2.06
CA VAL A 72 -2.22 -4.46 2.36
C VAL A 72 -0.96 -4.55 1.54
N ILE A 73 -0.46 -3.37 1.14
CA ILE A 73 0.91 -3.14 0.71
C ILE A 73 1.53 -2.06 1.61
N CYS A 74 2.75 -2.29 2.06
CA CYS A 74 3.45 -1.43 3.00
C CYS A 74 4.92 -1.26 2.61
N ASN A 75 5.35 -0.01 2.55
CA ASN A 75 6.76 0.36 2.52
C ASN A 75 7.15 0.87 3.90
N GLY A 76 7.75 0.03 4.73
CA GLY A 76 8.12 0.42 6.09
C GLY A 76 8.40 -0.75 7.00
N GLU A 77 8.39 -0.46 8.29
CA GLU A 77 8.56 -1.43 9.37
C GLU A 77 7.63 -1.07 10.53
N ILE A 78 6.90 -2.07 11.04
CA ILE A 78 6.02 -1.94 12.20
C ILE A 78 6.76 -2.46 13.43
N TYR A 79 7.33 -1.58 14.23
CA TYR A 79 8.25 -1.93 15.33
C TYR A 79 7.59 -2.76 16.43
N ASN A 80 6.32 -2.52 16.71
CA ASN A 80 5.58 -3.23 17.75
C ASN A 80 4.82 -4.46 17.24
N TYR A 81 5.11 -4.94 16.02
CA TYR A 81 4.37 -6.04 15.39
C TYR A 81 4.32 -7.33 16.23
N ARG A 82 5.39 -7.66 16.97
CA ARG A 82 5.43 -8.89 17.79
C ARG A 82 4.40 -8.88 18.89
N HIS A 83 4.23 -7.73 19.56
CA HIS A 83 3.21 -7.56 20.61
C HIS A 83 1.81 -7.58 19.99
N LEU A 84 1.59 -6.82 18.93
CA LEU A 84 0.30 -6.80 18.22
C LEU A 84 -0.08 -8.18 17.70
N ARG A 85 0.86 -8.94 17.18
CA ARG A 85 0.62 -10.31 16.71
C ARG A 85 0.11 -11.21 17.83
N LEU A 86 0.72 -11.19 19.01
CA LEU A 86 0.28 -12.00 20.15
C LEU A 86 -1.15 -11.64 20.60
N GLU A 87 -1.48 -10.35 20.62
CA GLU A 87 -2.83 -9.90 20.97
C GLU A 87 -3.85 -10.37 19.93
N LEU A 88 -3.54 -10.21 18.64
CA LEU A 88 -4.41 -10.61 17.53
C LEU A 88 -4.59 -12.14 17.46
N GLU A 89 -3.53 -12.93 17.68
CA GLU A 89 -3.61 -14.40 17.76
C GLU A 89 -4.50 -14.82 18.95
N THR A 90 -4.44 -14.11 20.08
CA THR A 90 -5.33 -14.35 21.23
C THR A 90 -6.78 -14.01 20.90
N SER A 91 -7.03 -13.03 20.05
CA SER A 91 -8.36 -12.67 19.52
C SER A 91 -8.86 -13.63 18.43
N GLY A 92 -8.05 -14.59 18.00
CA GLY A 92 -8.43 -15.65 17.05
C GLY A 92 -7.93 -15.48 15.63
N HIS A 93 -7.17 -14.42 15.33
CA HIS A 93 -6.59 -14.21 14.00
C HIS A 93 -5.50 -15.23 13.68
N GLN A 94 -5.42 -15.62 12.39
CA GLN A 94 -4.46 -16.59 11.89
C GLN A 94 -3.49 -15.93 10.91
N PHE A 95 -2.23 -15.96 11.26
CA PHE A 95 -1.17 -15.35 10.44
C PHE A 95 -0.61 -16.36 9.43
N SER A 96 -0.47 -15.93 8.18
CA SER A 96 0.06 -16.72 7.07
C SER A 96 1.55 -16.47 6.79
N THR A 97 2.08 -15.32 7.24
CA THR A 97 3.48 -14.93 7.04
C THR A 97 4.18 -14.64 8.38
N LYS A 98 5.47 -14.38 8.31
CA LYS A 98 6.25 -13.85 9.44
C LYS A 98 6.52 -12.35 9.29
N SER A 99 5.88 -11.70 8.30
CA SER A 99 6.03 -10.28 8.04
C SER A 99 5.42 -9.44 9.17
N ASP A 100 6.10 -8.37 9.50
CA ASP A 100 5.59 -7.33 10.40
C ASP A 100 4.34 -6.61 9.83
N SER A 101 4.23 -6.56 8.51
CA SER A 101 3.13 -5.86 7.82
C SER A 101 1.80 -6.62 7.90
N GLU A 102 1.79 -7.92 8.19
CA GLU A 102 0.55 -8.70 8.26
C GLU A 102 -0.37 -8.27 9.42
N VAL A 103 0.18 -7.77 10.52
CA VAL A 103 -0.64 -7.25 11.63
C VAL A 103 -1.61 -6.14 11.19
N ILE A 104 -1.32 -5.46 10.08
CA ILE A 104 -2.12 -4.32 9.58
C ILE A 104 -3.51 -4.77 9.15
N VAL A 105 -3.63 -5.88 8.41
CA VAL A 105 -4.93 -6.37 7.94
C VAL A 105 -5.81 -6.81 9.10
N HIS A 106 -5.24 -7.51 10.09
CA HIS A 106 -5.97 -7.99 11.27
C HIS A 106 -6.34 -6.84 12.22
N LEU A 107 -5.47 -5.85 12.42
CA LEU A 107 -5.82 -4.62 13.14
C LEU A 107 -6.96 -3.85 12.47
N TYR A 108 -7.00 -3.82 11.14
CA TYR A 108 -8.10 -3.17 10.42
C TYR A 108 -9.42 -3.93 10.62
N GLU A 109 -9.41 -5.25 10.73
CA GLU A 109 -10.61 -6.04 11.07
C GLU A 109 -11.16 -5.67 12.44
N GLU A 110 -10.29 -5.53 13.44
CA GLU A 110 -10.68 -5.20 14.80
C GLU A 110 -11.10 -3.73 14.99
N PHE A 111 -10.35 -2.79 14.40
CA PHE A 111 -10.47 -1.37 14.73
C PHE A 111 -10.92 -0.50 13.54
N GLY A 112 -11.20 -1.08 12.37
CA GLY A 112 -11.51 -0.32 11.16
C GLY A 112 -10.39 0.68 10.84
N VAL A 113 -10.75 1.91 10.43
CA VAL A 113 -9.76 2.95 10.07
C VAL A 113 -8.91 3.44 11.25
N ASP A 114 -9.32 3.16 12.48
CA ASP A 114 -8.58 3.52 13.69
C ASP A 114 -7.37 2.62 13.95
N PHE A 115 -7.20 1.55 13.18
CA PHE A 115 -6.04 0.64 13.26
C PHE A 115 -4.70 1.38 13.30
N VAL A 116 -4.60 2.51 12.62
CA VAL A 116 -3.38 3.35 12.54
C VAL A 116 -2.91 3.86 13.91
N LYS A 117 -3.82 3.98 14.87
CA LYS A 117 -3.51 4.44 16.23
C LYS A 117 -2.69 3.42 17.02
N HIS A 118 -2.78 2.15 16.65
CA HIS A 118 -2.08 1.03 17.28
C HIS A 118 -0.67 0.82 16.71
N LEU A 119 -0.39 1.36 15.52
CA LEU A 119 0.90 1.19 14.86
C LEU A 119 1.99 2.09 15.45
N ARG A 120 3.15 1.50 15.70
CA ARG A 120 4.42 2.18 15.99
C ARG A 120 5.44 1.75 14.98
N GLY A 121 6.01 2.70 14.24
CA GLY A 121 6.95 2.38 13.18
C GLY A 121 7.13 3.52 12.19
N MET A 122 7.83 3.22 11.12
CA MET A 122 8.01 4.08 9.96
C MET A 122 7.34 3.40 8.77
N PHE A 123 6.30 3.99 8.21
CA PHE A 123 5.52 3.34 7.14
C PHE A 123 4.80 4.31 6.21
N ALA A 124 4.63 3.87 4.99
CA ALA A 124 3.60 4.30 4.06
C ALA A 124 2.90 3.05 3.55
N LEU A 125 1.59 3.00 3.62
CA LEU A 125 0.82 1.83 3.25
C LEU A 125 -0.45 2.17 2.49
N ALA A 126 -0.93 1.19 1.73
CA ALA A 126 -2.26 1.18 1.13
C ALA A 126 -2.96 -0.11 1.54
N LEU A 127 -4.19 0.02 2.02
CA LEU A 127 -5.04 -1.10 2.38
C LEU A 127 -6.32 -1.05 1.54
N TRP A 128 -6.70 -2.18 0.98
CA TRP A 128 -7.92 -2.36 0.21
C TRP A 128 -8.89 -3.28 0.96
N ASP A 129 -10.09 -2.78 1.23
CA ASP A 129 -11.24 -3.55 1.74
C ASP A 129 -12.22 -3.79 0.58
N GLU A 130 -12.27 -5.01 0.09
CA GLU A 130 -13.09 -5.38 -1.07
C GLU A 130 -14.59 -5.32 -0.74
N LYS A 131 -14.98 -5.75 0.46
CA LYS A 131 -16.38 -5.76 0.89
C LYS A 131 -16.95 -4.35 1.02
N ARG A 132 -16.16 -3.42 1.57
CA ARG A 132 -16.56 -2.00 1.71
C ARG A 132 -16.20 -1.14 0.51
N ARG A 133 -15.47 -1.71 -0.47
CA ARG A 133 -14.90 -0.96 -1.61
C ARG A 133 -14.15 0.28 -1.14
N ARG A 134 -13.30 0.12 -0.15
CA ARG A 134 -12.57 1.20 0.50
C ARG A 134 -11.07 1.05 0.32
N LEU A 135 -10.46 2.10 -0.23
CA LEU A 135 -9.01 2.28 -0.23
C LEU A 135 -8.63 3.18 0.97
N VAL A 136 -7.71 2.70 1.80
CA VAL A 136 -7.10 3.48 2.89
C VAL A 136 -5.65 3.74 2.54
N LEU A 137 -5.28 5.00 2.45
CA LEU A 137 -3.89 5.46 2.29
C LEU A 137 -3.45 6.13 3.59
N THR A 138 -2.35 5.69 4.16
CA THR A 138 -1.82 6.30 5.38
C THR A 138 -0.30 6.20 5.43
N ARG A 139 0.31 7.11 6.21
CA ARG A 139 1.75 7.14 6.46
C ARG A 139 2.03 7.46 7.92
N ASP A 140 3.25 7.19 8.37
CA ASP A 140 3.69 7.49 9.73
C ASP A 140 3.57 8.99 10.06
N ARG A 141 3.50 9.31 11.36
CA ARG A 141 3.18 10.66 11.87
C ARG A 141 4.10 11.76 11.40
N ILE A 142 5.37 11.45 11.18
CA ILE A 142 6.38 12.44 10.74
C ILE A 142 6.77 12.29 9.27
N GLY A 143 6.11 11.37 8.56
CA GLY A 143 6.30 11.17 7.13
C GLY A 143 7.66 10.61 6.74
N GLN A 144 8.23 9.71 7.53
CA GLN A 144 9.52 9.09 7.23
C GLN A 144 9.50 8.30 5.92
N LYS A 145 8.34 7.68 5.60
CA LYS A 145 8.18 7.00 4.32
C LYS A 145 7.35 7.85 3.37
N PRO A 146 7.84 8.04 2.13
CA PRO A 146 7.13 8.87 1.15
C PRO A 146 5.86 8.18 0.66
N LEU A 147 4.80 8.97 0.50
CA LEU A 147 3.55 8.59 -0.13
C LEU A 147 2.98 9.82 -0.84
N TYR A 148 2.79 9.69 -2.14
CA TYR A 148 2.20 10.71 -3.01
C TYR A 148 0.90 10.16 -3.61
N TYR A 149 -0.06 11.02 -3.83
CA TYR A 149 -1.29 10.65 -4.53
C TYR A 149 -1.76 11.76 -5.46
N SER A 150 -2.57 11.37 -6.43
CA SER A 150 -3.26 12.27 -7.35
C SER A 150 -4.69 11.78 -7.53
N ASP A 151 -5.64 12.71 -7.42
CA ASP A 151 -7.04 12.46 -7.71
C ASP A 151 -7.36 13.06 -9.09
N THR A 152 -7.88 12.23 -9.99
CA THR A 152 -8.30 12.65 -11.34
C THR A 152 -9.78 13.04 -11.42
N GLY A 153 -10.51 12.98 -10.30
CA GLY A 153 -11.97 13.12 -10.26
C GLY A 153 -12.72 11.83 -10.61
N ALA A 154 -12.02 10.78 -11.04
CA ALA A 154 -12.59 9.46 -11.33
C ALA A 154 -11.80 8.34 -10.66
N SER A 155 -10.51 8.54 -10.39
CA SER A 155 -9.61 7.57 -9.81
C SER A 155 -8.56 8.22 -8.92
N ILE A 156 -8.18 7.52 -7.85
CA ILE A 156 -7.02 7.83 -7.02
C ILE A 156 -5.83 7.02 -7.53
N HIS A 157 -4.73 7.71 -7.83
CA HIS A 157 -3.42 7.12 -8.13
C HIS A 157 -2.50 7.42 -6.95
N PHE A 158 -1.74 6.44 -6.49
CA PHE A 158 -0.79 6.65 -5.41
C PHE A 158 0.52 5.91 -5.64
N ALA A 159 1.61 6.43 -5.11
CA ALA A 159 2.91 5.80 -5.20
C ALA A 159 3.90 6.32 -4.14
N SER A 160 4.96 5.56 -3.91
CA SER A 160 6.11 5.98 -3.11
C SER A 160 6.90 7.12 -3.76
N GLU A 161 6.82 7.31 -5.08
CA GLU A 161 7.53 8.37 -5.80
C GLU A 161 6.68 8.95 -6.94
N ILE A 162 6.80 10.26 -7.17
CA ILE A 162 6.04 11.01 -8.18
C ILE A 162 6.23 10.42 -9.58
N LYS A 163 7.45 9.96 -9.93
CA LYS A 163 7.72 9.39 -11.25
C LYS A 163 6.91 8.14 -11.58
N ALA A 164 6.45 7.41 -10.55
CA ALA A 164 5.54 6.29 -10.74
C ALA A 164 4.11 6.77 -11.03
N LEU A 165 3.65 7.87 -10.40
CA LEU A 165 2.37 8.49 -10.74
C LEU A 165 2.37 8.98 -12.19
N THR A 166 3.42 9.70 -12.58
CA THR A 166 3.52 10.32 -13.92
C THR A 166 3.81 9.31 -15.04
N SER A 167 3.86 8.01 -14.76
CA SER A 167 3.81 6.96 -15.78
C SER A 167 2.45 6.89 -16.47
N ASP A 168 1.38 7.29 -15.78
CA ASP A 168 0.04 7.45 -16.37
C ASP A 168 -0.05 8.83 -17.06
N PRO A 169 -0.35 8.88 -18.37
CA PRO A 169 -0.44 10.14 -19.11
C PRO A 169 -1.60 11.05 -18.64
N ARG A 170 -2.57 10.52 -17.91
CA ARG A 170 -3.68 11.31 -17.35
C ARG A 170 -3.25 12.15 -16.13
N ILE A 171 -2.11 11.85 -15.53
CA ILE A 171 -1.57 12.62 -14.42
C ILE A 171 -0.84 13.84 -14.95
N SER A 172 -1.29 15.03 -14.55
CA SER A 172 -0.65 16.29 -14.93
C SER A 172 0.81 16.34 -14.44
N LYS A 173 1.69 16.83 -15.32
CA LYS A 173 3.11 17.10 -15.03
C LYS A 173 3.37 18.60 -14.88
N MET A 174 2.32 19.41 -14.82
CA MET A 174 2.48 20.85 -14.65
C MET A 174 3.05 21.14 -13.26
N THR A 175 4.07 21.97 -13.25
CA THR A 175 4.69 22.45 -12.02
C THR A 175 3.89 23.63 -11.47
N ASP A 176 3.58 23.62 -10.19
CA ASP A 176 3.00 24.77 -9.51
C ASP A 176 4.14 25.73 -9.14
N SER A 177 4.21 26.86 -9.86
CA SER A 177 5.23 27.88 -9.63
C SER A 177 5.12 28.54 -8.25
N VAL A 178 3.91 28.61 -7.68
CA VAL A 178 3.70 29.19 -6.33
C VAL A 178 4.25 28.26 -5.25
N ALA A 179 4.12 26.94 -5.45
CA ALA A 179 4.65 25.96 -4.51
C ALA A 179 6.20 25.83 -4.54
N ILE A 180 6.86 26.33 -5.60
CA ILE A 180 8.32 26.34 -5.68
C ILE A 180 8.91 27.51 -4.91
N ASP A 181 8.18 28.62 -4.80
CA ASP A 181 8.65 29.86 -4.14
C ASP A 181 8.42 29.87 -2.62
N GLN A 182 7.92 28.77 -2.04
CA GLN A 182 7.68 28.58 -0.59
C GLN A 182 8.75 27.66 0.04
#